data_08a0cab76f9e8d1332c5dea0b663046f
#
_entry.id   08a0cab76f9e8d1332c5dea0b663046f
#
_cell.length_a   1.000
_cell.length_b   1.000
_cell.length_c   1.000
_cell.angle_alpha   90.00
_cell.angle_beta   90.00
_cell.angle_gamma   90.00
#
_symmetry.space_group_name_H-M   'P 1'
#
loop_
_entity.id
_entity.type
_entity.pdbx_description
1 polymer ?
#
loop_
_entity_poly.entity_id
_entity_poly.type
_entity_poly.pdbx_seq_one_letter_code
_entity_poly.pdbx_strand_id
1 'polypeptide(L)'
;MHDDRSAIAHAAADALERGRADGTLAATPALAGFDGFIDSIIRVVDRRRSMRMDDFDAIGTIPGFAGRVAAAAGKSANIELVVEEDRFGGNGPLYAGALGRLGMPTTYLGAVGRDDASPELLPIYEPFAARCEEVVPLAAPAHTDALEFEDGKIMLGKTAPVQAVTWERLVERVGLEGLRARCARSRLIGIVNWTLCGGVQGIWEGLINHVLPTLGEQGGEAAGPKAPRPEGMERRRRVFIDLSDPAKRTDADLRSALEVLRRMDELVPVTLGLNLAESERVARVLGVEAHADAPSLGESLRDGAERIRARSGFACIVIHPREGAAAAHRDGAGAWFEGPFTARPRLSTGAGDHFGAGFSFAQVLGLPLEQCLAVGCAVSGAYVRDAESPDLARLIGFLRDLPRAEQ
;
A
#
# COMPACT_ATOMS: atom_id res chain seq x y z
N MET A 1 8.05 5.41 -28.55
CA MET A 1 7.36 5.26 -27.26
C MET A 1 6.65 3.90 -27.08
N HIS A 2 5.99 3.33 -28.09
CA HIS A 2 5.26 2.04 -27.90
C HIS A 2 6.19 0.84 -27.78
N ASP A 3 7.27 0.78 -28.55
CA ASP A 3 8.29 -0.30 -28.47
C ASP A 3 9.02 -0.28 -27.13
N ASP A 4 9.19 0.89 -26.52
CA ASP A 4 9.91 1.08 -25.26
C ASP A 4 9.11 0.55 -24.06
N ARG A 5 7.79 0.85 -23.97
CA ARG A 5 6.90 0.36 -22.89
C ARG A 5 6.84 -1.16 -22.83
N SER A 6 6.66 -1.82 -23.97
CA SER A 6 6.63 -3.30 -24.06
C SER A 6 8.00 -3.89 -23.74
N ALA A 7 9.08 -3.28 -24.20
CA ALA A 7 10.44 -3.73 -23.90
C ALA A 7 10.75 -3.66 -22.39
N ILE A 8 10.36 -2.57 -21.71
CA ILE A 8 10.50 -2.43 -20.25
C ILE A 8 9.70 -3.51 -19.51
N ALA A 9 8.44 -3.73 -19.90
CA ALA A 9 7.57 -4.73 -19.28
C ALA A 9 8.11 -6.16 -19.47
N HIS A 10 8.58 -6.50 -20.67
CA HIS A 10 9.20 -7.80 -20.94
C HIS A 10 10.51 -7.98 -20.17
N ALA A 11 11.36 -6.96 -20.10
CA ALA A 11 12.59 -7.01 -19.31
C ALA A 11 12.33 -7.21 -17.81
N ALA A 12 11.26 -6.59 -17.29
CA ALA A 12 10.80 -6.81 -15.93
C ALA A 12 10.30 -8.26 -15.72
N ALA A 13 9.50 -8.79 -16.64
CA ALA A 13 9.03 -10.18 -16.61
C ALA A 13 10.20 -11.18 -16.58
N ASP A 14 11.19 -10.98 -17.45
CA ASP A 14 12.39 -11.83 -17.53
C ASP A 14 13.24 -11.74 -16.26
N ALA A 15 13.34 -10.54 -15.65
CA ALA A 15 14.04 -10.37 -14.38
C ALA A 15 13.33 -11.12 -13.23
N LEU A 16 12.00 -11.07 -13.18
CA LEU A 16 11.20 -11.80 -12.19
C LEU A 16 11.30 -13.33 -12.39
N GLU A 17 11.30 -13.81 -13.63
CA GLU A 17 11.52 -15.24 -13.89
C GLU A 17 12.90 -15.72 -13.45
N ARG A 18 13.93 -14.97 -13.75
CA ARG A 18 15.29 -15.27 -13.26
C ARG A 18 15.34 -15.29 -11.74
N GLY A 19 14.77 -14.25 -11.08
CA GLY A 19 14.74 -14.17 -9.61
C GLY A 19 13.96 -15.32 -8.95
N ARG A 20 12.93 -15.86 -9.64
CA ARG A 20 12.24 -17.09 -9.22
C ARG A 20 13.13 -18.31 -9.36
N ALA A 21 13.77 -18.47 -10.51
CA ALA A 21 14.56 -19.63 -10.84
C ALA A 21 15.83 -19.77 -9.98
N ASP A 22 16.47 -18.66 -9.63
CA ASP A 22 17.69 -18.62 -8.81
C ASP A 22 17.45 -18.51 -7.31
N GLY A 23 16.18 -18.49 -6.86
CA GLY A 23 15.80 -18.41 -5.46
C GLY A 23 15.93 -17.01 -4.84
N THR A 24 16.28 -15.99 -5.62
CA THR A 24 16.42 -14.59 -5.11
C THR A 24 15.14 -14.09 -4.44
N LEU A 25 13.96 -14.41 -5.00
CA LEU A 25 12.68 -13.99 -4.45
C LEU A 25 12.45 -14.54 -3.04
N ALA A 26 12.66 -15.85 -2.85
CA ALA A 26 12.53 -16.52 -1.56
C ALA A 26 13.58 -16.04 -0.53
N ALA A 27 14.73 -15.55 -1.00
CA ALA A 27 15.81 -15.00 -0.17
C ALA A 27 15.66 -13.50 0.12
N THR A 28 14.51 -12.89 -0.23
CA THR A 28 14.23 -11.46 -0.04
C THR A 28 13.01 -11.26 0.87
N PRO A 29 13.15 -11.40 2.20
CA PRO A 29 12.02 -11.26 3.12
C PRO A 29 11.57 -9.81 3.28
N ALA A 30 10.27 -9.63 3.61
CA ALA A 30 9.66 -8.37 3.97
C ALA A 30 9.09 -8.38 5.40
N LEU A 31 9.10 -7.21 6.04
CA LEU A 31 8.32 -6.88 7.22
C LEU A 31 7.31 -5.82 6.82
N ALA A 32 6.04 -6.00 7.14
CA ALA A 32 5.01 -5.02 6.85
C ALA A 32 4.10 -4.75 8.06
N GLY A 33 3.49 -3.59 8.11
CA GLY A 33 2.56 -3.18 9.18
C GLY A 33 1.93 -1.81 8.87
N PHE A 34 0.95 -1.37 9.68
CA PHE A 34 0.55 -1.93 10.99
C PHE A 34 -0.98 -1.96 11.15
N ASP A 35 -1.75 -1.45 10.22
CA ASP A 35 -3.20 -1.34 10.34
C ASP A 35 -3.93 -2.70 10.19
N GLY A 36 -5.23 -2.64 10.17
CA GLY A 36 -6.14 -3.73 9.85
C GLY A 36 -7.56 -3.20 9.90
N PHE A 37 -8.36 -3.55 8.91
CA PHE A 37 -9.75 -3.14 8.80
C PHE A 37 -10.62 -4.34 8.43
N ILE A 38 -11.86 -4.30 8.87
CA ILE A 38 -12.94 -5.13 8.33
C ILE A 38 -13.86 -4.19 7.57
N ASP A 39 -14.04 -4.47 6.29
CA ASP A 39 -14.93 -3.71 5.43
C ASP A 39 -16.26 -4.50 5.29
N SER A 40 -17.31 -3.98 5.92
CA SER A 40 -18.67 -4.50 5.78
C SER A 40 -19.30 -3.90 4.53
N ILE A 41 -19.61 -4.74 3.54
CA ILE A 41 -20.31 -4.35 2.32
C ILE A 41 -21.80 -4.29 2.62
N ILE A 42 -22.39 -3.12 2.48
CA ILE A 42 -23.71 -2.81 3.03
C ILE A 42 -24.65 -2.26 1.96
N ARG A 43 -25.87 -2.81 1.92
CA ARG A 43 -27.00 -2.20 1.21
C ARG A 43 -27.89 -1.43 2.20
N VAL A 44 -28.25 -0.22 1.79
CA VAL A 44 -29.14 0.64 2.58
C VAL A 44 -30.58 0.33 2.21
N VAL A 45 -31.41 -0.05 3.17
CA VAL A 45 -32.83 -0.39 2.93
C VAL A 45 -33.66 0.87 2.77
N ASP A 46 -34.39 0.97 1.68
CA ASP A 46 -35.45 1.96 1.51
C ASP A 46 -36.76 1.45 2.13
N ARG A 47 -37.17 0.23 1.73
CA ARG A 47 -38.41 -0.40 2.20
C ARG A 47 -38.31 -1.91 2.22
N ARG A 48 -38.74 -2.55 3.31
CA ARG A 48 -38.96 -3.99 3.38
C ARG A 48 -40.22 -4.40 2.61
N ARG A 49 -40.10 -5.43 1.76
CA ARG A 49 -41.26 -6.07 1.09
C ARG A 49 -41.81 -7.20 1.94
N SER A 50 -40.93 -7.89 2.70
CA SER A 50 -41.30 -8.85 3.72
C SER A 50 -40.21 -8.87 4.83
N MET A 51 -40.39 -9.70 5.88
CA MET A 51 -39.40 -9.85 6.96
C MET A 51 -38.26 -10.81 6.62
N ARG A 52 -38.20 -11.35 5.41
CA ARG A 52 -37.04 -12.11 4.94
C ARG A 52 -35.84 -11.17 4.73
N MET A 53 -34.65 -11.65 5.08
CA MET A 53 -33.43 -10.81 5.07
C MET A 53 -33.10 -10.22 3.69
N ASP A 54 -33.40 -10.96 2.63
CA ASP A 54 -33.09 -10.65 1.23
C ASP A 54 -34.24 -9.92 0.48
N ASP A 55 -35.39 -9.68 1.13
CA ASP A 55 -36.59 -9.17 0.47
C ASP A 55 -36.88 -7.73 0.83
N PHE A 56 -36.14 -6.82 0.20
CA PHE A 56 -36.23 -5.37 0.37
C PHE A 56 -35.93 -4.60 -0.91
N ASP A 57 -36.40 -3.36 -0.97
CA ASP A 57 -35.95 -2.38 -1.94
C ASP A 57 -34.78 -1.59 -1.32
N ALA A 58 -33.66 -1.52 -2.02
CA ALA A 58 -32.51 -0.74 -1.58
C ALA A 58 -32.60 0.71 -2.07
N ILE A 59 -32.00 1.64 -1.32
CA ILE A 59 -31.72 2.98 -1.85
C ILE A 59 -30.61 2.84 -2.88
N GLY A 60 -30.93 3.09 -4.16
CA GLY A 60 -30.02 2.81 -5.27
C GLY A 60 -28.94 3.87 -5.48
N THR A 61 -29.11 5.12 -4.99
CA THR A 61 -28.20 6.21 -5.31
C THR A 61 -27.77 7.01 -4.09
N ILE A 62 -26.57 7.59 -4.15
CA ILE A 62 -26.03 8.49 -3.10
C ILE A 62 -26.96 9.71 -2.89
N PRO A 63 -27.47 10.41 -3.93
CA PRO A 63 -28.44 11.48 -3.73
C PRO A 63 -29.73 11.00 -3.04
N GLY A 64 -30.24 9.80 -3.36
CA GLY A 64 -31.39 9.20 -2.67
C GLY A 64 -31.13 9.00 -1.18
N PHE A 65 -29.97 8.46 -0.82
CA PHE A 65 -29.54 8.31 0.57
C PHE A 65 -29.38 9.66 1.26
N ALA A 66 -28.75 10.64 0.62
CA ALA A 66 -28.58 11.98 1.15
C ALA A 66 -29.94 12.66 1.43
N GLY A 67 -30.91 12.50 0.53
CA GLY A 67 -32.29 12.97 0.72
C GLY A 67 -32.96 12.33 1.95
N ARG A 68 -32.78 11.00 2.13
CA ARG A 68 -33.32 10.29 3.30
C ARG A 68 -32.70 10.79 4.62
N VAL A 69 -31.39 11.03 4.62
CA VAL A 69 -30.68 11.61 5.78
C VAL A 69 -31.14 13.04 6.05
N ALA A 70 -31.23 13.89 5.03
CA ALA A 70 -31.68 15.27 5.16
C ALA A 70 -33.10 15.36 5.71
N ALA A 71 -34.01 14.47 5.32
CA ALA A 71 -35.37 14.41 5.81
C ALA A 71 -35.46 14.07 7.33
N ALA A 72 -34.40 13.56 7.93
CA ALA A 72 -34.31 13.30 9.36
C ALA A 72 -33.99 14.56 10.18
N ALA A 73 -33.63 15.68 9.56
CA ALA A 73 -33.27 16.90 10.28
C ALA A 73 -34.44 17.38 11.17
N GLY A 74 -34.16 17.63 12.43
CA GLY A 74 -35.17 18.01 13.44
C GLY A 74 -36.06 16.87 13.94
N LYS A 75 -35.81 15.62 13.52
CA LYS A 75 -36.54 14.40 13.93
C LYS A 75 -35.54 13.26 14.18
N SER A 76 -36.06 12.16 14.73
CA SER A 76 -35.38 10.87 14.73
C SER A 76 -35.76 10.06 13.51
N ALA A 77 -34.82 9.41 12.87
CA ALA A 77 -35.07 8.44 11.81
C ALA A 77 -34.23 7.17 12.02
N ASN A 78 -34.81 6.02 11.68
CA ASN A 78 -34.10 4.77 11.61
C ASN A 78 -33.84 4.42 10.15
N ILE A 79 -32.62 4.11 9.80
CA ILE A 79 -32.20 3.62 8.47
C ILE A 79 -31.65 2.23 8.69
N GLU A 80 -32.27 1.24 8.10
CA GLU A 80 -31.83 -0.14 8.19
C GLU A 80 -30.68 -0.42 7.23
N LEU A 81 -29.69 -1.13 7.71
CA LEU A 81 -28.51 -1.55 6.96
C LEU A 81 -28.48 -3.09 6.88
N VAL A 82 -28.31 -3.62 5.67
CA VAL A 82 -28.12 -5.06 5.44
C VAL A 82 -26.66 -5.29 5.05
N VAL A 83 -25.93 -6.00 5.89
CA VAL A 83 -24.56 -6.44 5.60
C VAL A 83 -24.66 -7.63 4.65
N GLU A 84 -24.12 -7.47 3.44
CA GLU A 84 -24.07 -8.54 2.43
C GLU A 84 -22.83 -9.44 2.65
N GLU A 85 -21.71 -8.81 3.03
CA GLU A 85 -20.45 -9.50 3.22
C GLU A 85 -19.52 -8.69 4.12
N ASP A 86 -18.75 -9.38 4.96
CA ASP A 86 -17.59 -8.81 5.64
C ASP A 86 -16.31 -9.30 4.97
N ARG A 87 -15.40 -8.38 4.66
CA ARG A 87 -14.09 -8.67 4.06
C ARG A 87 -12.99 -8.14 4.94
N PHE A 88 -11.87 -8.85 5.00
CA PHE A 88 -10.68 -8.23 5.55
C PHE A 88 -10.20 -7.11 4.61
N GLY A 89 -9.79 -6.01 5.19
CA GLY A 89 -9.28 -4.83 4.54
C GLY A 89 -8.11 -4.25 5.32
N GLY A 90 -7.80 -3.00 5.02
CA GLY A 90 -6.64 -2.29 5.55
C GLY A 90 -5.49 -2.25 4.55
N ASN A 91 -4.81 -1.12 4.51
CA ASN A 91 -3.69 -0.91 3.59
C ASN A 91 -2.57 -1.94 3.85
N GLY A 92 -2.26 -2.19 5.14
CA GLY A 92 -1.21 -3.13 5.53
C GLY A 92 -1.49 -4.57 5.10
N PRO A 93 -2.66 -5.18 5.43
CA PRO A 93 -3.00 -6.51 4.98
C PRO A 93 -3.05 -6.66 3.45
N LEU A 94 -3.57 -5.64 2.73
CA LEU A 94 -3.59 -5.67 1.26
C LEU A 94 -2.18 -5.60 0.67
N TYR A 95 -1.34 -4.70 1.16
CA TYR A 95 0.05 -4.56 0.76
C TYR A 95 0.87 -5.83 1.06
N ALA A 96 0.82 -6.32 2.30
CA ALA A 96 1.57 -7.51 2.73
C ALA A 96 1.07 -8.79 2.03
N GLY A 97 -0.25 -8.94 1.87
CA GLY A 97 -0.85 -10.04 1.15
C GLY A 97 -0.45 -10.07 -0.33
N ALA A 98 -0.31 -8.91 -0.96
CA ALA A 98 0.19 -8.81 -2.33
C ALA A 98 1.66 -9.25 -2.42
N LEU A 99 2.54 -8.81 -1.49
CA LEU A 99 3.94 -9.26 -1.43
C LEU A 99 4.04 -10.78 -1.27
N GLY A 100 3.25 -11.37 -0.36
CA GLY A 100 3.21 -12.82 -0.15
C GLY A 100 2.74 -13.58 -1.40
N ARG A 101 1.73 -13.08 -2.11
CA ARG A 101 1.26 -13.68 -3.39
C ARG A 101 2.32 -13.62 -4.49
N LEU A 102 3.19 -12.62 -4.48
CA LEU A 102 4.34 -12.53 -5.38
C LEU A 102 5.50 -13.46 -4.97
N GLY A 103 5.37 -14.21 -3.88
CA GLY A 103 6.38 -15.18 -3.43
C GLY A 103 7.45 -14.60 -2.51
N MET A 104 7.26 -13.40 -1.96
CA MET A 104 8.14 -12.79 -0.96
C MET A 104 7.78 -13.30 0.43
N PRO A 105 8.70 -13.93 1.20
CA PRO A 105 8.45 -14.27 2.59
C PRO A 105 8.11 -13.02 3.39
N THR A 106 6.87 -12.89 3.86
CA THR A 106 6.36 -11.66 4.45
C THR A 106 5.96 -11.89 5.90
N THR A 107 6.55 -11.15 6.83
CA THR A 107 6.10 -11.01 8.22
C THR A 107 5.18 -9.81 8.32
N TYR A 108 4.00 -9.98 8.88
CA TYR A 108 3.05 -8.92 9.13
C TYR A 108 2.82 -8.69 10.63
N LEU A 109 2.91 -7.43 11.07
CA LEU A 109 2.63 -7.02 12.45
C LEU A 109 1.50 -5.99 12.40
N GLY A 110 0.32 -6.25 12.98
CA GLY A 110 -0.77 -5.28 12.82
C GLY A 110 -2.07 -5.56 13.57
N ALA A 111 -3.04 -4.68 13.32
CA ALA A 111 -4.37 -4.73 13.92
C ALA A 111 -5.25 -5.81 13.25
N VAL A 112 -4.92 -7.07 13.47
CA VAL A 112 -5.62 -8.23 12.88
C VAL A 112 -6.02 -9.25 13.96
N GLY A 113 -5.96 -8.83 15.24
CA GLY A 113 -6.28 -9.66 16.38
C GLY A 113 -7.76 -9.74 16.68
N ARG A 114 -8.15 -10.75 17.49
CA ARG A 114 -9.52 -10.88 17.97
C ARG A 114 -9.93 -9.71 18.88
N ASP A 115 -9.00 -9.26 19.71
CA ASP A 115 -9.14 -8.12 20.60
C ASP A 115 -7.76 -7.57 20.98
N ASP A 116 -7.73 -6.53 21.82
CA ASP A 116 -6.48 -5.89 22.24
C ASP A 116 -5.70 -6.70 23.29
N ALA A 117 -6.34 -7.64 23.98
CA ALA A 117 -5.73 -8.44 25.04
C ALA A 117 -5.11 -9.73 24.50
N SER A 118 -5.71 -10.33 23.46
CA SER A 118 -5.31 -11.61 22.90
C SER A 118 -4.35 -11.48 21.74
N PRO A 119 -3.31 -12.33 21.62
CA PRO A 119 -2.49 -12.47 20.43
C PRO A 119 -3.15 -13.31 19.33
N GLU A 120 -4.41 -13.73 19.51
CA GLU A 120 -5.11 -14.59 18.56
C GLU A 120 -5.52 -13.82 17.30
N LEU A 121 -5.25 -14.41 16.15
CA LEU A 121 -5.70 -13.90 14.88
C LEU A 121 -7.24 -13.93 14.79
N LEU A 122 -7.83 -12.84 14.29
CA LEU A 122 -9.26 -12.86 13.99
C LEU A 122 -9.52 -13.73 12.74
N PRO A 123 -10.49 -14.67 12.77
CA PRO A 123 -10.67 -15.66 11.69
C PRO A 123 -10.83 -15.08 10.28
N ILE A 124 -11.40 -13.89 10.13
CA ILE A 124 -11.55 -13.25 8.83
C ILE A 124 -10.20 -12.98 8.13
N TYR A 125 -9.10 -12.94 8.89
CA TYR A 125 -7.74 -12.75 8.37
C TYR A 125 -7.01 -14.05 8.06
N GLU A 126 -7.59 -15.23 8.27
CA GLU A 126 -6.95 -16.52 7.95
C GLU A 126 -6.53 -16.62 6.48
N PRO A 127 -7.35 -16.21 5.49
CA PRO A 127 -6.94 -16.21 4.07
C PRO A 127 -5.77 -15.26 3.77
N PHE A 128 -5.64 -14.18 4.52
CA PHE A 128 -4.50 -13.27 4.46
C PHE A 128 -3.26 -13.90 5.10
N ALA A 129 -3.41 -14.46 6.30
CA ALA A 129 -2.31 -15.08 7.03
C ALA A 129 -1.68 -16.26 6.26
N ALA A 130 -2.49 -17.02 5.51
CA ALA A 130 -2.00 -18.09 4.63
C ALA A 130 -1.07 -17.59 3.50
N ARG A 131 -1.01 -16.30 3.23
CA ARG A 131 -0.12 -15.67 2.25
C ARG A 131 1.17 -15.13 2.87
N CYS A 132 1.25 -15.10 4.20
CA CYS A 132 2.38 -14.58 4.96
C CYS A 132 3.20 -15.71 5.58
N GLU A 133 4.48 -15.48 5.82
CA GLU A 133 5.33 -16.38 6.59
C GLU A 133 5.00 -16.32 8.08
N GLU A 134 4.68 -15.11 8.57
CA GLU A 134 4.33 -14.85 9.96
C GLU A 134 3.32 -13.70 10.04
N VAL A 135 2.30 -13.84 10.91
CA VAL A 135 1.38 -12.75 11.26
C VAL A 135 1.34 -12.62 12.77
N VAL A 136 1.61 -11.43 13.29
CA VAL A 136 1.55 -11.12 14.73
C VAL A 136 0.46 -10.08 14.98
N PRO A 137 -0.66 -10.46 15.59
CA PRO A 137 -1.71 -9.52 15.98
C PRO A 137 -1.23 -8.57 17.09
N LEU A 138 -1.38 -7.27 16.84
CA LEU A 138 -1.06 -6.21 17.81
C LEU A 138 -2.30 -5.69 18.53
N ALA A 139 -3.41 -5.59 17.81
CA ALA A 139 -4.67 -5.03 18.29
C ALA A 139 -5.84 -5.59 17.46
N ALA A 140 -7.07 -5.28 17.86
CA ALA A 140 -8.26 -5.49 17.05
C ALA A 140 -8.26 -4.59 15.81
N PRO A 141 -8.85 -5.02 14.68
CA PRO A 141 -8.97 -4.21 13.49
C PRO A 141 -10.00 -3.09 13.69
N ALA A 142 -9.85 -2.03 12.91
CA ALA A 142 -10.89 -1.04 12.70
C ALA A 142 -12.00 -1.62 11.81
N HIS A 143 -13.13 -0.92 11.74
CA HIS A 143 -14.26 -1.31 10.88
C HIS A 143 -14.62 -0.18 9.92
N THR A 144 -15.00 -0.53 8.71
CA THR A 144 -15.57 0.38 7.73
C THR A 144 -16.91 -0.15 7.25
N ASP A 145 -17.97 0.64 7.42
CA ASP A 145 -19.23 0.37 6.76
C ASP A 145 -19.15 0.95 5.33
N ALA A 146 -19.08 0.08 4.34
CA ALA A 146 -19.05 0.43 2.93
C ALA A 146 -20.47 0.37 2.36
N LEU A 147 -21.15 1.51 2.32
CA LEU A 147 -22.48 1.64 1.74
C LEU A 147 -22.36 1.66 0.22
N GLU A 148 -22.86 0.61 -0.44
CA GLU A 148 -22.79 0.43 -1.90
C GLU A 148 -24.06 0.97 -2.57
N PHE A 149 -23.87 1.82 -3.62
CA PHE A 149 -24.90 2.40 -4.46
C PHE A 149 -24.55 2.17 -5.93
N GLU A 150 -25.52 2.33 -6.83
CA GLU A 150 -25.32 2.20 -8.28
C GLU A 150 -24.37 3.26 -8.85
N ASP A 151 -24.35 4.45 -8.22
CA ASP A 151 -23.56 5.62 -8.63
C ASP A 151 -22.30 5.83 -7.79
N GLY A 152 -21.93 4.90 -6.88
CA GLY A 152 -20.73 4.98 -6.06
C GLY A 152 -20.86 4.31 -4.71
N LYS A 153 -19.93 4.64 -3.80
CA LYS A 153 -19.94 4.12 -2.43
C LYS A 153 -19.59 5.19 -1.40
N ILE A 154 -20.07 5.01 -0.18
CA ILE A 154 -19.72 5.83 0.99
C ILE A 154 -19.04 4.93 2.01
N MET A 155 -17.83 5.32 2.45
CA MET A 155 -17.03 4.60 3.45
C MET A 155 -17.14 5.30 4.80
N LEU A 156 -17.74 4.64 5.80
CA LEU A 156 -17.89 5.15 7.15
C LEU A 156 -16.94 4.41 8.10
N GLY A 157 -15.76 4.98 8.32
CA GLY A 157 -14.69 4.35 9.11
C GLY A 157 -14.87 4.53 10.62
N LYS A 158 -14.75 3.44 11.36
CA LYS A 158 -14.72 3.35 12.84
C LYS A 158 -13.30 3.01 13.27
N THR A 159 -12.42 4.02 13.34
CA THR A 159 -10.96 3.86 13.44
C THR A 159 -10.42 3.76 14.87
N ALA A 160 -11.28 3.78 15.89
CA ALA A 160 -10.84 3.74 17.28
C ALA A 160 -9.95 2.53 17.63
N PRO A 161 -10.24 1.29 17.18
CA PRO A 161 -9.41 0.12 17.54
C PRO A 161 -7.96 0.22 17.09
N VAL A 162 -7.68 0.73 15.88
CA VAL A 162 -6.30 0.81 15.37
C VAL A 162 -5.45 1.85 16.11
N GLN A 163 -6.02 2.67 16.99
CA GLN A 163 -5.25 3.58 17.84
C GLN A 163 -4.47 2.84 18.94
N ALA A 164 -4.82 1.57 19.22
CA ALA A 164 -4.06 0.71 20.11
C ALA A 164 -2.73 0.22 19.51
N VAL A 165 -2.51 0.42 18.21
CA VAL A 165 -1.23 0.12 17.53
C VAL A 165 -0.23 1.22 17.83
N THR A 166 0.60 1.03 18.85
CA THR A 166 1.62 1.97 19.29
C THR A 166 3.00 1.30 19.37
N TRP A 167 4.06 2.09 19.57
CA TRP A 167 5.39 1.56 19.81
C TRP A 167 5.45 0.64 21.04
N GLU A 168 4.80 1.03 22.13
CA GLU A 168 4.74 0.27 23.38
C GLU A 168 4.05 -1.07 23.14
N ARG A 169 2.92 -1.07 22.41
CA ARG A 169 2.21 -2.29 22.06
C ARG A 169 3.04 -3.20 21.16
N LEU A 170 3.76 -2.63 20.20
CA LEU A 170 4.65 -3.38 19.33
C LEU A 170 5.76 -4.07 20.14
N VAL A 171 6.42 -3.33 21.03
CA VAL A 171 7.47 -3.88 21.90
C VAL A 171 6.91 -4.91 22.90
N GLU A 172 5.73 -4.69 23.45
CA GLU A 172 5.05 -5.65 24.33
C GLU A 172 4.80 -7.00 23.64
N ARG A 173 4.31 -6.95 22.38
CA ARG A 173 3.92 -8.16 21.63
C ARG A 173 5.10 -8.91 21.02
N VAL A 174 6.08 -8.20 20.53
CA VAL A 174 7.18 -8.77 19.73
C VAL A 174 8.50 -8.83 20.50
N GLY A 175 8.65 -7.98 21.50
CA GLY A 175 9.93 -7.73 22.18
C GLY A 175 10.89 -6.91 21.30
N LEU A 176 11.72 -6.09 21.91
CA LEU A 176 12.68 -5.27 21.17
C LEU A 176 13.68 -6.11 20.35
N GLU A 177 14.23 -7.17 20.95
CA GLU A 177 15.15 -8.09 20.26
C GLU A 177 14.43 -8.87 19.14
N GLY A 178 13.18 -9.30 19.37
CA GLY A 178 12.37 -9.94 18.35
C GLY A 178 12.10 -9.01 17.15
N LEU A 179 11.89 -7.71 17.41
CA LEU A 179 11.71 -6.71 16.36
C LEU A 179 13.02 -6.45 15.61
N ARG A 180 14.15 -6.32 16.32
CA ARG A 180 15.49 -6.22 15.73
C ARG A 180 15.80 -7.37 14.78
N ALA A 181 15.56 -8.61 15.24
CA ALA A 181 15.79 -9.81 14.45
C ALA A 181 14.94 -9.83 13.16
N ARG A 182 13.66 -9.47 13.24
CA ARG A 182 12.77 -9.40 12.07
C ARG A 182 13.21 -8.31 11.09
N CYS A 183 13.52 -7.11 11.58
CA CYS A 183 14.04 -6.03 10.75
C CYS A 183 15.41 -6.39 10.14
N ALA A 184 16.30 -7.05 10.87
CA ALA A 184 17.61 -7.48 10.37
C ALA A 184 17.49 -8.48 9.22
N ARG A 185 16.53 -9.41 9.31
CA ARG A 185 16.24 -10.39 8.27
C ARG A 185 15.61 -9.75 7.02
N SER A 186 14.79 -8.72 7.20
CA SER A 186 13.99 -8.12 6.13
C SER A 186 14.84 -7.23 5.20
N ARG A 187 14.58 -7.34 3.90
CA ARG A 187 15.10 -6.45 2.86
C ARG A 187 14.15 -5.29 2.58
N LEU A 188 12.87 -5.51 2.80
CA LEU A 188 11.81 -4.51 2.67
C LEU A 188 11.12 -4.33 4.04
N ILE A 189 10.98 -3.08 4.46
CA ILE A 189 10.15 -2.72 5.60
C ILE A 189 9.04 -1.81 5.04
N GLY A 190 7.82 -2.35 4.91
CA GLY A 190 6.66 -1.62 4.40
C GLY A 190 5.80 -1.09 5.54
N ILE A 191 5.65 0.22 5.64
CA ILE A 191 4.82 0.86 6.66
C ILE A 191 3.79 1.74 5.98
N VAL A 192 2.55 1.35 6.09
CA VAL A 192 1.44 2.00 5.41
C VAL A 192 0.40 2.50 6.39
N ASN A 193 -0.47 3.43 5.93
CA ASN A 193 -1.57 4.00 6.69
C ASN A 193 -1.17 4.80 7.95
N TRP A 194 -0.27 5.78 7.78
CA TRP A 194 0.02 6.75 8.83
C TRP A 194 -1.20 7.58 9.21
N THR A 195 -2.05 7.91 8.24
CA THR A 195 -3.16 8.85 8.44
C THR A 195 -4.19 8.36 9.45
N LEU A 196 -4.59 7.10 9.39
CA LEU A 196 -5.63 6.56 10.27
C LEU A 196 -5.07 5.90 11.54
N CYS A 197 -3.78 5.57 11.58
CA CYS A 197 -3.12 4.94 12.73
C CYS A 197 -2.27 5.96 13.48
N GLY A 198 -2.83 6.58 14.51
CA GLY A 198 -2.19 7.67 15.25
C GLY A 198 -0.84 7.33 15.89
N GLY A 199 -0.63 6.04 16.27
CA GLY A 199 0.60 5.57 16.89
C GLY A 199 1.75 5.27 15.91
N VAL A 200 1.51 5.24 14.60
CA VAL A 200 2.52 4.86 13.60
C VAL A 200 3.74 5.78 13.58
N GLN A 201 3.55 7.10 13.77
CA GLN A 201 4.69 8.01 13.86
C GLN A 201 5.58 7.70 15.07
N GLY A 202 5.00 7.35 16.22
CA GLY A 202 5.75 6.88 17.40
C GLY A 202 6.49 5.55 17.11
N ILE A 203 5.92 4.67 16.28
CA ILE A 203 6.60 3.46 15.82
C ILE A 203 7.81 3.83 14.94
N TRP A 204 7.69 4.79 14.02
CA TRP A 204 8.83 5.28 13.23
C TRP A 204 9.96 5.81 14.13
N GLU A 205 9.63 6.62 15.14
CA GLU A 205 10.60 7.14 16.11
C GLU A 205 11.27 6.01 16.91
N GLY A 206 10.48 5.03 17.34
CA GLY A 206 10.99 3.84 18.02
C GLY A 206 11.95 3.01 17.13
N LEU A 207 11.60 2.82 15.87
CA LEU A 207 12.47 2.16 14.89
C LEU A 207 13.79 2.95 14.69
N ILE A 208 13.72 4.26 14.49
CA ILE A 208 14.87 5.15 14.31
C ILE A 208 15.80 5.08 15.54
N ASN A 209 15.24 5.11 16.74
CA ASN A 209 16.04 5.21 17.96
C ASN A 209 16.57 3.87 18.47
N HIS A 210 15.88 2.76 18.22
CA HIS A 210 16.14 1.50 18.91
C HIS A 210 16.41 0.31 18.00
N VAL A 211 16.05 0.37 16.72
CA VAL A 211 16.14 -0.77 15.81
C VAL A 211 17.09 -0.48 14.64
N LEU A 212 16.79 0.51 13.82
CA LEU A 212 17.52 0.78 12.58
C LEU A 212 19.04 1.00 12.79
N PRO A 213 19.49 1.72 13.84
CA PRO A 213 20.93 1.89 14.08
C PRO A 213 21.67 0.60 14.40
N THR A 214 20.96 -0.46 14.81
CA THR A 214 21.58 -1.77 15.12
C THR A 214 21.68 -2.68 13.90
N LEU A 215 21.02 -2.29 12.79
CA LEU A 215 21.06 -3.02 11.54
C LEU A 215 22.30 -2.58 10.77
N GLY A 216 23.31 -3.44 10.63
CA GLY A 216 24.50 -3.14 9.82
C GLY A 216 24.14 -2.69 8.40
N GLU A 217 25.07 -2.01 7.73
CA GLU A 217 24.89 -1.47 6.36
C GLU A 217 24.52 -2.55 5.32
N GLN A 218 24.82 -3.79 5.63
CA GLN A 218 24.43 -4.97 4.86
C GLN A 218 23.45 -5.79 5.70
N GLY A 219 22.20 -5.87 5.28
CA GLY A 219 21.33 -6.92 5.80
C GLY A 219 22.04 -8.26 5.63
N GLY A 220 22.16 -9.03 6.74
CA GLY A 220 23.03 -10.16 6.92
C GLY A 220 23.31 -10.98 5.67
N GLU A 221 24.55 -11.35 5.47
CA GLU A 221 24.95 -12.35 4.47
C GLU A 221 24.17 -13.65 4.73
N ALA A 222 23.00 -13.77 4.12
CA ALA A 222 22.47 -15.09 3.87
C ALA A 222 23.43 -15.72 2.86
N ALA A 223 24.19 -16.71 3.30
CA ALA A 223 25.12 -17.47 2.50
C ALA A 223 24.39 -18.17 1.35
N GLY A 224 24.25 -17.48 0.24
CA GLY A 224 23.80 -18.01 -1.04
C GLY A 224 24.85 -17.74 -2.12
N PRO A 225 24.94 -18.56 -3.16
CA PRO A 225 25.97 -18.42 -4.18
C PRO A 225 25.91 -17.04 -4.82
N LYS A 226 27.09 -16.40 -4.95
CA LYS A 226 27.26 -15.11 -5.61
C LYS A 226 26.96 -15.26 -7.11
N ALA A 227 25.71 -15.01 -7.50
CA ALA A 227 25.39 -14.82 -8.91
C ALA A 227 26.05 -13.51 -9.41
N PRO A 228 26.53 -13.47 -10.69
CA PRO A 228 27.10 -12.26 -11.27
C PRO A 228 26.07 -11.12 -11.23
N ARG A 229 26.47 -9.98 -10.66
CA ARG A 229 25.64 -8.79 -10.49
C ARG A 229 25.48 -8.09 -11.83
N PRO A 230 24.25 -7.74 -12.27
CA PRO A 230 24.08 -6.67 -13.23
C PRO A 230 24.57 -5.37 -12.59
N GLU A 231 25.32 -4.57 -13.31
CA GLU A 231 25.70 -3.21 -12.90
C GLU A 231 24.42 -2.38 -12.78
N GLY A 232 24.09 -1.93 -11.56
CA GLY A 232 22.95 -1.06 -11.27
C GLY A 232 22.22 -1.48 -9.99
N MET A 233 21.89 -0.57 -9.16
CA MET A 233 21.27 -0.61 -7.83
C MET A 233 21.66 -1.79 -6.92
N GLU A 234 22.40 -1.45 -5.87
CA GLU A 234 22.72 -2.38 -4.78
C GLU A 234 21.42 -2.88 -4.12
N ARG A 235 21.33 -4.18 -3.82
CA ARG A 235 20.24 -4.80 -3.04
C ARG A 235 20.34 -4.36 -1.58
N ARG A 236 20.13 -3.07 -1.33
CA ARG A 236 20.10 -2.50 0.03
C ARG A 236 18.73 -2.70 0.64
N ARG A 237 18.67 -2.81 1.97
CA ARG A 237 17.41 -2.71 2.71
C ARG A 237 16.75 -1.38 2.39
N ARG A 238 15.41 -1.38 2.25
CA ARG A 238 14.62 -0.19 1.98
C ARG A 238 13.40 -0.13 2.89
N VAL A 239 12.97 1.08 3.17
CA VAL A 239 11.67 1.34 3.79
C VAL A 239 10.73 1.88 2.72
N PHE A 240 9.55 1.29 2.61
CA PHE A 240 8.45 1.80 1.80
C PHE A 240 7.39 2.41 2.72
N ILE A 241 6.99 3.64 2.44
CA ILE A 241 5.98 4.39 3.20
C ILE A 241 4.83 4.75 2.28
N ASP A 242 3.60 4.52 2.75
CA ASP A 242 2.37 5.08 2.21
C ASP A 242 1.61 5.80 3.33
N LEU A 243 1.26 7.06 3.13
CA LEU A 243 0.60 7.88 4.14
C LEU A 243 -0.91 7.60 4.23
N SER A 244 -1.52 7.15 3.13
CA SER A 244 -2.96 6.83 2.99
C SER A 244 -3.87 8.02 3.31
N ASP A 245 -4.03 8.91 2.33
CA ASP A 245 -4.88 10.12 2.39
C ASP A 245 -4.48 11.13 3.49
N PRO A 246 -3.28 11.74 3.41
CA PRO A 246 -2.80 12.70 4.40
C PRO A 246 -3.64 13.99 4.46
N ALA A 247 -4.62 14.18 3.56
CA ALA A 247 -5.56 15.31 3.62
C ALA A 247 -6.42 15.31 4.90
N LYS A 248 -6.57 14.16 5.55
CA LYS A 248 -7.28 14.03 6.84
C LYS A 248 -6.49 14.54 8.04
N ARG A 249 -5.20 14.84 7.89
CA ARG A 249 -4.33 15.38 8.93
C ARG A 249 -4.00 16.84 8.68
N THR A 250 -3.53 17.55 9.71
CA THR A 250 -3.11 18.95 9.60
C THR A 250 -1.78 19.08 8.83
N ASP A 251 -1.48 20.28 8.31
CA ASP A 251 -0.18 20.58 7.68
C ASP A 251 0.97 20.44 8.68
N ALA A 252 0.72 20.75 9.94
CA ALA A 252 1.72 20.61 11.00
C ALA A 252 2.06 19.13 11.26
N ASP A 253 1.04 18.26 11.34
CA ASP A 253 1.26 16.82 11.48
C ASP A 253 2.03 16.25 10.29
N LEU A 254 1.65 16.64 9.07
CA LEU A 254 2.32 16.15 7.86
C LEU A 254 3.79 16.63 7.80
N ARG A 255 4.08 17.89 8.18
CA ARG A 255 5.48 18.36 8.29
C ARG A 255 6.28 17.55 9.29
N SER A 256 5.69 17.29 10.47
CA SER A 256 6.32 16.47 11.51
C SER A 256 6.60 15.06 11.02
N ALA A 257 5.64 14.44 10.34
CA ALA A 257 5.80 13.11 9.75
C ALA A 257 6.93 13.06 8.72
N LEU A 258 6.98 14.03 7.79
CA LEU A 258 8.03 14.11 6.77
C LEU A 258 9.42 14.31 7.39
N GLU A 259 9.54 15.08 8.49
CA GLU A 259 10.81 15.26 9.19
C GLU A 259 11.27 13.97 9.89
N VAL A 260 10.35 13.21 10.51
CA VAL A 260 10.68 11.90 11.08
C VAL A 260 11.13 10.93 9.99
N LEU A 261 10.45 10.90 8.86
CA LEU A 261 10.82 10.05 7.71
C LEU A 261 12.17 10.47 7.10
N ARG A 262 12.51 11.76 7.09
CA ARG A 262 13.83 12.23 6.65
C ARG A 262 14.95 11.68 7.54
N ARG A 263 14.74 11.68 8.87
CA ARG A 263 15.69 11.05 9.82
C ARG A 263 15.79 9.53 9.60
N MET A 264 14.68 8.87 9.25
CA MET A 264 14.69 7.45 8.90
C MET A 264 15.52 7.19 7.64
N ASP A 265 15.41 8.05 6.62
CA ASP A 265 16.13 7.94 5.35
C ASP A 265 17.67 8.08 5.52
N GLU A 266 18.14 8.77 6.57
CA GLU A 266 19.55 8.85 6.93
C GLU A 266 20.11 7.48 7.40
N LEU A 267 19.25 6.59 7.90
CA LEU A 267 19.61 5.26 8.39
C LEU A 267 19.35 4.16 7.35
N VAL A 268 18.22 4.23 6.69
CA VAL A 268 17.78 3.26 5.68
C VAL A 268 17.02 4.01 4.57
N PRO A 269 17.38 3.82 3.29
CA PRO A 269 16.71 4.51 2.19
C PRO A 269 15.20 4.39 2.23
N VAL A 270 14.49 5.52 2.23
CA VAL A 270 13.03 5.63 2.24
C VAL A 270 12.49 5.87 0.83
N THR A 271 11.50 5.08 0.45
CA THR A 271 10.63 5.32 -0.69
C THR A 271 9.27 5.79 -0.18
N LEU A 272 8.84 6.99 -0.57
CA LEU A 272 7.51 7.49 -0.28
C LEU A 272 6.61 7.31 -1.50
N GLY A 273 5.57 6.48 -1.36
CA GLY A 273 4.51 6.27 -2.34
C GLY A 273 3.41 7.31 -2.15
N LEU A 274 2.93 7.87 -3.26
CA LEU A 274 1.91 8.92 -3.28
C LEU A 274 0.96 8.71 -4.47
N ASN A 275 -0.33 8.82 -4.25
CA ASN A 275 -1.25 9.05 -5.36
C ASN A 275 -1.21 10.53 -5.80
N LEU A 276 -1.98 10.88 -6.83
CA LEU A 276 -1.97 12.23 -7.39
C LEU A 276 -2.31 13.29 -6.34
N ALA A 277 -3.43 13.13 -5.62
CA ALA A 277 -3.88 14.09 -4.61
C ALA A 277 -2.92 14.18 -3.42
N GLU A 278 -2.33 13.08 -3.02
CA GLU A 278 -1.31 13.03 -1.97
C GLU A 278 -0.04 13.75 -2.39
N SER A 279 0.40 13.61 -3.65
CA SER A 279 1.57 14.31 -4.18
C SER A 279 1.37 15.81 -4.17
N GLU A 280 0.19 16.31 -4.53
CA GLU A 280 -0.18 17.72 -4.44
C GLU A 280 -0.17 18.22 -3.00
N ARG A 281 -0.69 17.39 -2.07
CA ARG A 281 -0.74 17.71 -0.65
C ARG A 281 0.66 17.82 -0.04
N VAL A 282 1.52 16.84 -0.31
CA VAL A 282 2.92 16.79 0.16
C VAL A 282 3.72 17.94 -0.43
N ALA A 283 3.60 18.18 -1.74
CA ALA A 283 4.29 19.28 -2.42
C ALA A 283 3.93 20.63 -1.81
N ARG A 284 2.65 20.89 -1.56
CA ARG A 284 2.16 22.12 -0.91
C ARG A 284 2.80 22.32 0.46
N VAL A 285 2.84 21.28 1.29
CA VAL A 285 3.44 21.33 2.63
C VAL A 285 4.96 21.56 2.57
N LEU A 286 5.63 21.04 1.54
CA LEU A 286 7.05 21.24 1.28
C LEU A 286 7.36 22.59 0.61
N GLY A 287 6.35 23.32 0.11
CA GLY A 287 6.52 24.58 -0.59
C GLY A 287 7.10 24.42 -2.01
N VAL A 288 6.73 23.34 -2.70
CA VAL A 288 7.06 23.07 -4.10
C VAL A 288 5.81 22.78 -4.91
N GLU A 289 5.92 22.87 -6.25
CA GLU A 289 4.84 22.49 -7.16
C GLU A 289 4.93 20.99 -7.48
N ALA A 290 3.84 20.26 -7.26
CA ALA A 290 3.74 18.85 -7.64
C ALA A 290 3.65 18.67 -9.16
N HIS A 291 2.87 19.56 -9.81
CA HIS A 291 2.56 19.51 -11.23
C HIS A 291 2.80 20.91 -11.83
N ALA A 292 3.74 21.03 -12.75
CA ALA A 292 3.93 22.21 -13.59
C ALA A 292 3.32 21.94 -14.97
N ASP A 293 3.09 23.02 -15.71
CA ASP A 293 2.75 22.91 -17.13
C ASP A 293 3.87 22.17 -17.87
N ALA A 294 3.53 21.00 -18.42
CA ALA A 294 4.43 20.13 -19.15
C ALA A 294 3.73 19.58 -20.40
N PRO A 295 4.46 19.19 -21.45
CA PRO A 295 3.89 18.67 -22.68
C PRO A 295 3.04 17.41 -22.49
N SER A 296 3.28 16.64 -21.43
CA SER A 296 2.55 15.42 -21.11
C SER A 296 2.39 15.21 -19.60
N LEU A 297 1.37 14.43 -19.20
CA LEU A 297 1.18 14.00 -17.83
C LEU A 297 2.43 13.31 -17.26
N GLY A 298 3.06 12.45 -18.05
CA GLY A 298 4.26 11.72 -17.62
C GLY A 298 5.43 12.62 -17.29
N GLU A 299 5.68 13.65 -18.10
CA GLU A 299 6.73 14.64 -17.83
C GLU A 299 6.40 15.48 -16.59
N SER A 300 5.17 15.98 -16.49
CA SER A 300 4.71 16.73 -15.32
C SER A 300 4.92 15.95 -14.01
N LEU A 301 4.54 14.69 -13.99
CA LEU A 301 4.65 13.84 -12.80
C LEU A 301 6.09 13.44 -12.47
N ARG A 302 6.91 13.15 -13.49
CA ARG A 302 8.33 12.88 -13.31
C ARG A 302 9.04 14.09 -12.67
N ASP A 303 8.81 15.28 -13.23
CA ASP A 303 9.40 16.51 -12.72
C ASP A 303 8.86 16.87 -11.33
N GLY A 304 7.58 16.58 -11.07
CA GLY A 304 6.98 16.70 -9.74
C GLY A 304 7.62 15.77 -8.71
N ALA A 305 7.83 14.50 -9.06
CA ALA A 305 8.52 13.53 -8.21
C ALA A 305 9.96 14.00 -7.90
N GLU A 306 10.68 14.53 -8.88
CA GLU A 306 12.03 15.10 -8.68
C GLU A 306 12.03 16.30 -7.74
N ARG A 307 11.09 17.24 -7.90
CA ARG A 307 10.97 18.41 -7.00
C ARG A 307 10.65 18.00 -5.57
N ILE A 308 9.66 17.10 -5.39
CA ILE A 308 9.31 16.59 -4.06
C ILE A 308 10.50 15.87 -3.44
N ARG A 309 11.19 14.99 -4.20
CA ARG A 309 12.37 14.26 -3.75
C ARG A 309 13.50 15.21 -3.33
N ALA A 310 13.84 16.16 -4.19
CA ALA A 310 14.91 17.12 -3.91
C ALA A 310 14.62 17.93 -2.64
N ARG A 311 13.36 18.30 -2.41
CA ARG A 311 12.96 19.12 -1.25
C ARG A 311 12.83 18.33 0.04
N SER A 312 12.36 17.07 -0.03
CA SER A 312 12.22 16.18 1.12
C SER A 312 13.53 15.51 1.53
N GLY A 313 14.44 15.29 0.57
CA GLY A 313 15.70 14.57 0.76
C GLY A 313 15.58 13.05 0.72
N PHE A 314 14.39 12.48 0.48
CA PHE A 314 14.18 11.03 0.45
C PHE A 314 14.96 10.34 -0.67
N ALA A 315 15.27 9.07 -0.47
CA ALA A 315 15.94 8.26 -1.48
C ALA A 315 15.09 8.13 -2.74
N CYS A 316 13.78 7.95 -2.60
CA CYS A 316 12.87 7.80 -3.73
C CYS A 316 11.49 8.39 -3.43
N ILE A 317 10.92 9.05 -4.43
CA ILE A 317 9.49 9.41 -4.49
C ILE A 317 8.88 8.66 -5.65
N VAL A 318 7.71 8.06 -5.44
CA VAL A 318 6.90 7.48 -6.52
C VAL A 318 5.49 8.05 -6.48
N ILE A 319 4.97 8.50 -7.63
CA ILE A 319 3.63 9.07 -7.79
C ILE A 319 2.87 8.17 -8.77
N HIS A 320 1.69 7.65 -8.36
CA HIS A 320 0.93 6.69 -9.13
C HIS A 320 -0.52 7.13 -9.37
N PRO A 321 -0.78 7.96 -10.39
CA PRO A 321 -2.13 8.20 -10.86
C PRO A 321 -2.72 6.93 -11.51
N ARG A 322 -3.96 7.01 -11.97
CA ARG A 322 -4.66 5.89 -12.63
C ARG A 322 -4.04 5.52 -13.97
N GLU A 323 -3.44 6.49 -14.66
CA GLU A 323 -2.89 6.38 -16.00
C GLU A 323 -1.50 5.73 -16.06
N GLY A 324 -0.79 5.71 -14.91
CA GLY A 324 0.56 5.17 -14.88
C GLY A 324 1.30 5.47 -13.58
N ALA A 325 2.61 5.61 -13.66
CA ALA A 325 3.40 6.03 -12.50
C ALA A 325 4.70 6.74 -12.91
N ALA A 326 5.09 7.71 -12.10
CA ALA A 326 6.38 8.39 -12.20
C ALA A 326 7.18 8.19 -10.91
N ALA A 327 8.50 8.09 -11.03
CA ALA A 327 9.35 8.07 -9.84
C ALA A 327 10.63 8.87 -10.07
N ALA A 328 11.21 9.36 -8.97
CA ALA A 328 12.53 9.97 -8.94
C ALA A 328 13.36 9.32 -7.82
N HIS A 329 14.57 8.88 -8.16
CA HIS A 329 15.53 8.28 -7.24
C HIS A 329 16.77 9.17 -7.09
N ARG A 330 17.42 9.18 -5.90
CA ARG A 330 18.59 10.06 -5.66
C ARG A 330 19.80 9.74 -6.54
N ASP A 331 19.92 8.50 -7.00
CA ASP A 331 21.08 8.00 -7.76
C ASP A 331 20.86 8.01 -9.27
N GLY A 332 19.76 8.58 -9.78
CA GLY A 332 19.45 8.57 -11.21
C GLY A 332 18.39 9.59 -11.62
N ALA A 333 18.16 9.66 -12.93
CA ALA A 333 17.09 10.46 -13.50
C ALA A 333 15.71 9.91 -13.11
N GLY A 334 14.70 10.77 -13.09
CA GLY A 334 13.32 10.36 -12.92
C GLY A 334 12.79 9.58 -14.14
N ALA A 335 11.83 8.72 -13.91
CA ALA A 335 11.20 7.88 -14.92
C ALA A 335 9.67 8.01 -14.89
N TRP A 336 9.04 7.71 -16.03
CA TRP A 336 7.59 7.54 -16.19
C TRP A 336 7.30 6.22 -16.89
N PHE A 337 6.25 5.54 -16.46
CA PHE A 337 5.71 4.36 -17.13
C PHE A 337 4.19 4.49 -17.28
N GLU A 338 3.71 4.40 -18.52
CA GLU A 338 2.28 4.38 -18.83
C GLU A 338 1.66 3.04 -18.40
N GLY A 339 0.72 3.09 -17.47
CA GLY A 339 0.06 1.93 -16.88
C GLY A 339 -1.01 1.31 -17.79
N PRO A 340 -1.47 0.10 -17.45
CA PRO A 340 -2.58 -0.55 -18.13
C PRO A 340 -3.93 -0.06 -17.59
N PHE A 341 -4.25 1.23 -17.76
CA PHE A 341 -5.51 1.80 -17.28
C PHE A 341 -6.73 1.05 -17.81
N THR A 342 -7.76 0.89 -16.98
CA THR A 342 -9.09 0.41 -17.37
C THR A 342 -10.18 1.32 -16.81
N ALA A 343 -11.15 1.66 -17.65
CA ALA A 343 -12.31 2.47 -17.26
C ALA A 343 -13.34 1.67 -16.45
N ARG A 344 -13.28 0.33 -16.50
CA ARG A 344 -14.23 -0.58 -15.85
C ARG A 344 -13.51 -1.59 -14.94
N PRO A 345 -12.92 -1.13 -13.82
CA PRO A 345 -12.29 -2.04 -12.86
C PRO A 345 -13.38 -2.88 -12.17
N ARG A 346 -13.07 -4.16 -11.94
CA ARG A 346 -13.93 -5.03 -11.10
C ARG A 346 -13.82 -4.67 -9.62
N LEU A 347 -12.63 -4.18 -9.21
CA LEU A 347 -12.36 -3.72 -7.86
C LEU A 347 -11.32 -2.60 -7.91
N SER A 348 -11.60 -1.45 -7.30
CA SER A 348 -10.66 -0.31 -7.27
C SER A 348 -10.04 -0.07 -5.90
N THR A 349 -10.73 -0.45 -4.81
CA THR A 349 -10.20 -0.32 -3.43
C THR A 349 -8.98 -1.23 -3.28
N GLY A 350 -7.88 -0.69 -2.76
CA GLY A 350 -6.62 -1.44 -2.60
C GLY A 350 -5.70 -1.42 -3.83
N ALA A 351 -6.07 -0.75 -4.93
CA ALA A 351 -5.21 -0.64 -6.11
C ALA A 351 -3.87 0.06 -5.81
N GLY A 352 -3.88 1.07 -4.94
CA GLY A 352 -2.68 1.77 -4.46
C GLY A 352 -1.77 0.86 -3.66
N ASP A 353 -2.34 0.07 -2.73
CA ASP A 353 -1.58 -0.89 -1.92
C ASP A 353 -0.89 -1.94 -2.80
N HIS A 354 -1.59 -2.42 -3.84
CA HIS A 354 -1.05 -3.36 -4.82
C HIS A 354 0.04 -2.72 -5.70
N PHE A 355 -0.13 -1.45 -6.10
CA PHE A 355 0.93 -0.71 -6.78
C PHE A 355 2.17 -0.58 -5.89
N GLY A 356 2.00 -0.13 -4.65
CA GLY A 356 3.09 0.01 -3.67
C GLY A 356 3.82 -1.30 -3.41
N ALA A 357 3.07 -2.41 -3.29
CA ALA A 357 3.64 -3.75 -3.13
C ALA A 357 4.48 -4.14 -4.36
N GLY A 358 3.95 -4.01 -5.56
CA GLY A 358 4.67 -4.34 -6.81
C GLY A 358 5.91 -3.48 -7.02
N PHE A 359 5.81 -2.16 -6.80
CA PHE A 359 6.93 -1.24 -6.95
C PHE A 359 8.05 -1.55 -5.96
N SER A 360 7.73 -1.65 -4.66
CA SER A 360 8.71 -1.91 -3.61
C SER A 360 9.33 -3.31 -3.71
N PHE A 361 8.55 -4.32 -4.13
CA PHE A 361 9.03 -5.65 -4.46
C PHE A 361 10.13 -5.61 -5.55
N ALA A 362 9.85 -4.98 -6.68
CA ALA A 362 10.82 -4.86 -7.77
C ALA A 362 12.06 -4.04 -7.35
N GLN A 363 11.85 -3.00 -6.53
CA GLN A 363 12.92 -2.13 -6.05
C GLN A 363 13.93 -2.87 -5.15
N VAL A 364 13.47 -3.72 -4.23
CA VAL A 364 14.38 -4.51 -3.37
C VAL A 364 15.04 -5.69 -4.09
N LEU A 365 14.49 -6.12 -5.21
CA LEU A 365 15.14 -7.06 -6.12
C LEU A 365 16.23 -6.39 -6.96
N GLY A 366 16.32 -5.05 -6.94
CA GLY A 366 17.35 -4.28 -7.65
C GLY A 366 17.03 -4.09 -9.13
N LEU A 367 15.75 -4.08 -9.52
CA LEU A 367 15.35 -3.76 -10.89
C LEU A 367 15.58 -2.26 -11.18
N PRO A 368 15.88 -1.89 -12.44
CA PRO A 368 15.87 -0.50 -12.88
C PRO A 368 14.56 0.22 -12.57
N LEU A 369 14.60 1.54 -12.40
CA LEU A 369 13.46 2.34 -11.94
C LEU A 369 12.23 2.17 -12.85
N GLU A 370 12.42 2.16 -14.17
CA GLU A 370 11.37 1.97 -15.16
C GLU A 370 10.70 0.59 -15.03
N GLN A 371 11.49 -0.44 -14.72
CA GLN A 371 10.96 -1.79 -14.48
C GLN A 371 10.22 -1.87 -13.14
N CYS A 372 10.67 -1.14 -12.10
CA CYS A 372 9.93 -1.03 -10.84
C CYS A 372 8.54 -0.40 -11.07
N LEU A 373 8.47 0.67 -11.88
CA LEU A 373 7.20 1.30 -12.26
C LEU A 373 6.30 0.33 -13.05
N ALA A 374 6.87 -0.39 -14.01
CA ALA A 374 6.14 -1.39 -14.80
C ALA A 374 5.55 -2.49 -13.91
N VAL A 375 6.32 -3.02 -12.96
CA VAL A 375 5.86 -4.04 -12.01
C VAL A 375 4.75 -3.48 -11.10
N GLY A 376 4.92 -2.29 -10.54
CA GLY A 376 3.88 -1.64 -9.71
C GLY A 376 2.56 -1.46 -10.49
N CYS A 377 2.64 -0.90 -11.71
CA CYS A 377 1.48 -0.74 -12.59
C CYS A 377 0.85 -2.08 -12.99
N ALA A 378 1.65 -3.13 -13.20
CA ALA A 378 1.15 -4.45 -13.59
C ALA A 378 0.46 -5.17 -12.43
N VAL A 379 1.00 -5.11 -11.19
CA VAL A 379 0.37 -5.70 -10.01
C VAL A 379 -0.98 -5.03 -9.74
N SER A 380 -1.03 -3.70 -9.73
CA SER A 380 -2.27 -2.94 -9.59
C SER A 380 -3.24 -3.20 -10.74
N GLY A 381 -2.75 -3.17 -11.98
CA GLY A 381 -3.55 -3.37 -13.19
C GLY A 381 -4.17 -4.76 -13.31
N ALA A 382 -3.46 -5.82 -12.88
CA ALA A 382 -4.01 -7.17 -12.78
C ALA A 382 -5.05 -7.24 -11.65
N TYR A 383 -4.73 -6.71 -10.47
CA TYR A 383 -5.63 -6.69 -9.32
C TYR A 383 -6.99 -6.07 -9.63
N VAL A 384 -7.02 -4.88 -10.26
CA VAL A 384 -8.30 -4.20 -10.53
C VAL A 384 -9.15 -4.93 -11.58
N ARG A 385 -8.54 -5.75 -12.44
CA ARG A 385 -9.24 -6.56 -13.45
C ARG A 385 -9.71 -7.90 -12.91
N ASP A 386 -8.88 -8.55 -12.09
CA ASP A 386 -9.15 -9.89 -11.58
C ASP A 386 -9.97 -9.86 -10.27
N ALA A 387 -10.01 -8.71 -9.56
CA ALA A 387 -10.53 -8.53 -8.20
C ALA A 387 -9.83 -9.44 -7.17
N GLU A 388 -8.61 -9.85 -7.47
CA GLU A 388 -7.75 -10.70 -6.65
C GLU A 388 -6.28 -10.29 -6.84
N SER A 389 -5.48 -10.37 -5.75
CA SER A 389 -4.04 -10.15 -5.81
C SER A 389 -3.39 -11.13 -6.78
N PRO A 390 -2.65 -10.70 -7.81
CA PRO A 390 -1.97 -11.60 -8.72
C PRO A 390 -0.88 -12.39 -7.99
N ASP A 391 -0.73 -13.65 -8.34
CA ASP A 391 0.49 -14.39 -8.02
C ASP A 391 1.61 -14.04 -9.02
N LEU A 392 2.81 -14.55 -8.75
CA LEU A 392 3.98 -14.27 -9.60
C LEU A 392 3.80 -14.72 -11.05
N ALA A 393 3.15 -15.87 -11.27
CA ALA A 393 2.93 -16.38 -12.62
C ALA A 393 1.97 -15.50 -13.41
N ARG A 394 0.88 -15.07 -12.76
CA ARG A 394 -0.08 -14.11 -13.32
C ARG A 394 0.57 -12.76 -13.61
N LEU A 395 1.41 -12.26 -12.69
CA LEU A 395 2.15 -11.00 -12.91
C LEU A 395 3.08 -11.08 -14.12
N ILE A 396 3.87 -12.15 -14.23
CA ILE A 396 4.80 -12.35 -15.37
C ILE A 396 4.01 -12.44 -16.68
N GLY A 397 2.92 -13.19 -16.71
CA GLY A 397 2.04 -13.26 -17.89
C GLY A 397 1.43 -11.91 -18.25
N PHE A 398 0.99 -11.13 -17.25
CA PHE A 398 0.41 -9.80 -17.46
C PHE A 398 1.44 -8.78 -17.97
N LEU A 399 2.70 -8.82 -17.50
CA LEU A 399 3.79 -7.98 -18.00
C LEU A 399 4.15 -8.32 -19.47
N ARG A 400 4.09 -9.60 -19.87
CA ARG A 400 4.37 -10.04 -21.22
C ARG A 400 3.27 -9.67 -22.22
N ASP A 401 2.04 -9.61 -21.76
CA ASP A 401 0.87 -9.18 -22.54
C ASP A 401 0.19 -7.99 -21.85
N LEU A 402 0.97 -6.91 -21.67
CA LEU A 402 0.51 -5.74 -20.91
C LEU A 402 -0.56 -4.99 -21.69
N PRO A 403 -1.81 -4.92 -21.21
CA PRO A 403 -2.90 -4.23 -21.89
C PRO A 403 -2.57 -2.77 -22.17
N ARG A 404 -3.08 -2.27 -23.30
CA ARG A 404 -3.07 -0.81 -23.55
C ARG A 404 -3.99 -0.11 -22.57
N ALA A 405 -3.66 1.16 -22.26
CA ALA A 405 -4.58 2.02 -21.54
C ALA A 405 -5.88 2.19 -22.36
N GLU A 406 -7.02 2.00 -21.72
CA GLU A 406 -8.32 2.32 -22.31
C GLU A 406 -8.47 3.85 -22.38
N GLN A 407 -9.09 4.35 -23.45
CA GLN A 407 -9.35 5.80 -23.67
C GLN A 407 -10.60 6.25 -22.93
#